data_6c5c22b7a3f4bb7dca59187da14af9a9
#
_entry.id   6c5c22b7a3f4bb7dca59187da14af9a9
#
_cell.length_a   1.000
_cell.length_b   1.000
_cell.length_c   1.000
_cell.angle_alpha   90.00
_cell.angle_beta   90.00
_cell.angle_gamma   90.00
#
_symmetry.space_group_name_H-M   'P 1'
#
loop_
_entity.id
_entity.type
_entity.pdbx_description
1 polymer ?
#
loop_
_entity_poly.entity_id
_entity_poly.type
_entity_poly.pdbx_seq_one_letter_code
_entity_poly.pdbx_strand_id
1 'polypeptide(L)'
;MKPHIAIPLPHGADSEYTERAIPQYERAVELAGGEPVRIPLDRSPAEVMKLIERCDAVLLPGSKADVDPAKFNAQRHPKTEASDPKRDTVDELLLQDAYNMGKPILGICYGLQILNVYRSGTLVQHIESAINHAAGRKVPVAHTVEIELGSKLAEITGLSSSQFPAEASLGTAGKDLASTRAIPISVNSSHHQSADLIGDGLKIVARCPEDGIIEALEGTSPDHFVVAVQWHPERSVDDDEHSRAIFRALVEAAEEKHRELKGEFEQAL
;
A
#
# COMPACT_ATOMS: atom_id res chain seq x y z
N MET A 1 -18.68 -8.47 -14.66
CA MET A 1 -17.81 -9.57 -14.14
C MET A 1 -17.01 -8.93 -13.01
N LYS A 2 -16.77 -9.65 -11.91
CA LYS A 2 -15.96 -9.09 -10.81
C LYS A 2 -14.51 -8.97 -11.28
N PRO A 3 -13.80 -7.85 -11.01
CA PRO A 3 -12.38 -7.74 -11.34
C PRO A 3 -11.55 -8.67 -10.44
N HIS A 4 -10.51 -9.25 -11.02
CA HIS A 4 -9.58 -10.14 -10.33
C HIS A 4 -8.43 -9.33 -9.71
N ILE A 5 -8.25 -9.43 -8.40
CA ILE A 5 -7.21 -8.70 -7.66
C ILE A 5 -6.11 -9.69 -7.25
N ALA A 6 -4.93 -9.56 -7.84
CA ALA A 6 -3.77 -10.38 -7.49
C ALA A 6 -3.27 -10.04 -6.09
N ILE A 7 -3.13 -11.05 -5.23
CA ILE A 7 -2.62 -10.90 -3.86
C ILE A 7 -1.52 -11.95 -3.65
N PRO A 8 -0.23 -11.57 -3.60
CA PRO A 8 0.84 -12.49 -3.27
C PRO A 8 0.67 -12.99 -1.83
N LEU A 9 1.03 -14.25 -1.57
CA LEU A 9 1.03 -14.75 -0.21
C LEU A 9 1.96 -13.88 0.66
N PRO A 10 1.56 -13.51 1.88
CA PRO A 10 2.30 -12.56 2.72
C PRO A 10 3.71 -13.01 3.10
N HIS A 11 3.98 -14.33 3.17
CA HIS A 11 5.29 -14.86 3.55
C HIS A 11 5.53 -16.26 2.97
N GLY A 12 6.74 -16.52 2.46
CA GLY A 12 7.10 -17.78 1.82
C GLY A 12 7.45 -18.93 2.77
N ALA A 13 7.87 -18.61 4.00
CA ALA A 13 8.33 -19.62 4.98
C ALA A 13 7.46 -19.68 6.25
N ASP A 14 6.71 -18.63 6.60
CA ASP A 14 5.82 -18.58 7.77
C ASP A 14 4.36 -18.85 7.34
N SER A 15 4.00 -20.14 7.29
CA SER A 15 2.65 -20.56 6.91
C SER A 15 1.58 -20.12 7.92
N GLU A 16 1.89 -20.14 9.22
CA GLU A 16 0.97 -19.72 10.28
C GLU A 16 0.63 -18.23 10.14
N TYR A 17 1.64 -17.40 9.87
CA TYR A 17 1.41 -15.98 9.60
C TYR A 17 0.56 -15.80 8.34
N THR A 18 0.89 -16.51 7.27
CA THR A 18 0.18 -16.43 5.98
C THR A 18 -1.30 -16.84 6.12
N GLU A 19 -1.58 -17.99 6.74
CA GLU A 19 -2.94 -18.48 6.96
C GLU A 19 -3.81 -17.55 7.80
N ARG A 20 -3.18 -16.81 8.71
CA ARG A 20 -3.87 -15.82 9.54
C ARG A 20 -4.07 -14.49 8.83
N ALA A 21 -3.11 -14.06 8.01
CA ALA A 21 -3.09 -12.72 7.42
C ALA A 21 -3.91 -12.65 6.13
N ILE A 22 -3.73 -13.61 5.21
CA ILE A 22 -4.31 -13.54 3.86
C ILE A 22 -5.84 -13.40 3.84
N PRO A 23 -6.62 -14.08 4.72
CA PRO A 23 -8.07 -13.96 4.70
C PRO A 23 -8.58 -12.56 4.99
N GLN A 24 -7.82 -11.70 5.69
CA GLN A 24 -8.22 -10.33 5.97
C GLN A 24 -8.19 -9.47 4.70
N TYR A 25 -7.17 -9.63 3.87
CA TYR A 25 -7.05 -8.96 2.58
C TYR A 25 -8.10 -9.45 1.59
N GLU A 26 -8.31 -10.77 1.52
CA GLU A 26 -9.34 -11.38 0.67
C GLU A 26 -10.73 -10.88 1.03
N ARG A 27 -11.07 -10.90 2.33
CA ARG A 27 -12.34 -10.37 2.82
C ARG A 27 -12.53 -8.91 2.44
N ALA A 28 -11.50 -8.07 2.59
CA ALA A 28 -11.57 -6.66 2.24
C ALA A 28 -11.86 -6.45 0.74
N VAL A 29 -11.21 -7.22 -0.13
CA VAL A 29 -11.46 -7.22 -1.59
C VAL A 29 -12.86 -7.71 -1.90
N GLU A 30 -13.33 -8.79 -1.27
CA GLU A 30 -14.68 -9.35 -1.48
C GLU A 30 -15.77 -8.38 -1.05
N LEU A 31 -15.60 -7.71 0.11
CA LEU A 31 -16.51 -6.66 0.59
C LEU A 31 -16.59 -5.46 -0.37
N ALA A 32 -15.48 -5.14 -1.04
CA ALA A 32 -15.43 -4.12 -2.07
C ALA A 32 -16.00 -4.55 -3.42
N GLY A 33 -16.34 -5.83 -3.61
CA GLY A 33 -16.94 -6.37 -4.83
C GLY A 33 -15.96 -7.05 -5.79
N GLY A 34 -14.66 -7.07 -5.49
CA GLY A 34 -13.62 -7.75 -6.26
C GLY A 34 -13.57 -9.27 -6.02
N GLU A 35 -12.75 -9.96 -6.81
CA GLU A 35 -12.42 -11.37 -6.64
C GLU A 35 -10.94 -11.51 -6.33
N PRO A 36 -10.56 -11.92 -5.10
CA PRO A 36 -9.16 -12.08 -4.73
C PRO A 36 -8.55 -13.30 -5.40
N VAL A 37 -7.35 -13.15 -5.95
CA VAL A 37 -6.59 -14.24 -6.57
C VAL A 37 -5.25 -14.37 -5.85
N ARG A 38 -5.06 -15.46 -5.11
CA ARG A 38 -3.79 -15.77 -4.42
C ARG A 38 -2.69 -16.05 -5.43
N ILE A 39 -1.58 -15.34 -5.29
CA ILE A 39 -0.37 -15.60 -6.08
C ILE A 39 0.62 -16.38 -5.20
N PRO A 40 0.89 -17.66 -5.52
CA PRO A 40 1.79 -18.49 -4.74
C PRO A 40 3.25 -18.04 -4.92
N LEU A 41 4.07 -18.25 -3.86
CA LEU A 41 5.48 -17.86 -3.85
C LEU A 41 6.43 -19.02 -4.21
N ASP A 42 5.91 -20.22 -4.45
CA ASP A 42 6.69 -21.44 -4.70
C ASP A 42 6.60 -21.92 -6.16
N ARG A 43 6.05 -21.11 -7.04
CA ARG A 43 5.92 -21.40 -8.47
C ARG A 43 7.05 -20.76 -9.26
N SER A 44 7.31 -21.31 -10.45
CA SER A 44 8.23 -20.68 -11.38
C SER A 44 7.72 -19.31 -11.84
N PRO A 45 8.61 -18.37 -12.22
CA PRO A 45 8.22 -17.08 -12.76
C PRO A 45 7.21 -17.16 -13.90
N ALA A 46 7.36 -18.13 -14.81
CA ALA A 46 6.46 -18.32 -15.93
C ALA A 46 5.04 -18.77 -15.50
N GLU A 47 4.93 -19.57 -14.44
CA GLU A 47 3.63 -19.97 -13.89
C GLU A 47 2.97 -18.80 -13.13
N VAL A 48 3.77 -18.03 -12.40
CA VAL A 48 3.31 -16.82 -11.70
C VAL A 48 2.77 -15.81 -12.71
N MET A 49 3.51 -15.53 -13.79
CA MET A 49 3.07 -14.60 -14.84
C MET A 49 1.73 -14.99 -15.46
N LYS A 50 1.47 -16.28 -15.71
CA LYS A 50 0.18 -16.74 -16.23
C LYS A 50 -1.01 -16.45 -15.28
N LEU A 51 -0.76 -16.38 -13.98
CA LEU A 51 -1.77 -15.96 -13.00
C LEU A 51 -1.95 -14.45 -13.01
N ILE A 52 -0.84 -13.70 -13.02
CA ILE A 52 -0.82 -12.24 -12.99
C ILE A 52 -1.51 -11.64 -14.24
N GLU A 53 -1.24 -12.20 -15.43
CA GLU A 53 -1.85 -11.74 -16.69
C GLU A 53 -3.39 -11.79 -16.68
N ARG A 54 -3.97 -12.63 -15.85
CA ARG A 54 -5.44 -12.79 -15.71
C ARG A 54 -6.05 -11.86 -14.66
N CYS A 55 -5.24 -11.10 -13.95
CA CYS A 55 -5.68 -10.18 -12.92
C CYS A 55 -5.75 -8.75 -13.45
N ASP A 56 -6.67 -7.98 -12.92
CA ASP A 56 -6.99 -6.61 -13.34
C ASP A 56 -6.29 -5.57 -12.46
N ALA A 57 -5.88 -5.94 -11.26
CA ALA A 57 -5.16 -5.08 -10.30
C ALA A 57 -4.27 -5.91 -9.37
N VAL A 58 -3.43 -5.20 -8.61
CA VAL A 58 -2.50 -5.77 -7.62
C VAL A 58 -2.76 -5.17 -6.25
N LEU A 59 -2.87 -6.05 -5.24
CA LEU A 59 -2.82 -5.69 -3.83
C LEU A 59 -1.57 -6.33 -3.22
N LEU A 60 -0.60 -5.51 -2.79
CA LEU A 60 0.60 -5.96 -2.09
C LEU A 60 0.35 -5.94 -0.58
N PRO A 61 0.17 -7.10 0.08
CA PRO A 61 -0.12 -7.17 1.51
C PRO A 61 1.12 -6.94 2.37
N GLY A 62 0.90 -6.68 3.66
CA GLY A 62 1.95 -6.67 4.66
C GLY A 62 2.70 -8.00 4.77
N SER A 63 3.90 -7.96 5.34
CA SER A 63 4.74 -9.12 5.63
C SER A 63 5.40 -8.97 6.99
N LYS A 64 5.89 -10.08 7.55
CA LYS A 64 6.83 -10.07 8.69
C LYS A 64 8.28 -9.91 8.23
N ALA A 65 8.55 -10.22 6.94
CA ALA A 65 9.87 -9.99 6.37
C ALA A 65 10.12 -8.50 6.18
N ASP A 66 11.38 -8.10 6.23
CA ASP A 66 11.82 -6.79 5.80
C ASP A 66 12.30 -6.83 4.35
N VAL A 67 12.21 -5.69 3.67
CA VAL A 67 12.81 -5.53 2.34
C VAL A 67 14.33 -5.61 2.46
N ASP A 68 14.96 -6.40 1.59
CA ASP A 68 16.43 -6.54 1.62
C ASP A 68 17.12 -5.19 1.39
N PRO A 69 17.95 -4.71 2.34
CA PRO A 69 18.68 -3.45 2.18
C PRO A 69 19.59 -3.38 0.97
N ALA A 70 20.02 -4.52 0.43
CA ALA A 70 20.81 -4.58 -0.80
C ALA A 70 20.03 -4.02 -2.01
N LYS A 71 18.69 -4.08 -2.01
CA LYS A 71 17.83 -3.57 -3.08
C LYS A 71 17.85 -2.03 -3.21
N PHE A 72 18.21 -1.33 -2.14
CA PHE A 72 18.37 0.13 -2.13
C PHE A 72 19.78 0.57 -1.69
N ASN A 73 20.79 -0.29 -1.94
CA ASN A 73 22.22 -0.02 -1.73
C ASN A 73 22.58 0.42 -0.29
N ALA A 74 21.86 -0.06 0.71
CA ALA A 74 22.12 0.26 2.11
C ALA A 74 22.83 -0.89 2.83
N GLN A 75 23.64 -0.54 3.84
CA GLN A 75 24.14 -1.53 4.80
C GLN A 75 22.99 -2.00 5.69
N ARG A 76 22.96 -3.31 5.99
CA ARG A 76 21.93 -3.88 6.84
C ARG A 76 22.03 -3.32 8.27
N HIS A 77 20.94 -2.76 8.75
CA HIS A 77 20.81 -2.35 10.14
C HIS A 77 20.68 -3.58 11.07
N PRO A 78 21.25 -3.59 12.29
CA PRO A 78 21.18 -4.75 13.20
C PRO A 78 19.76 -5.22 13.56
N LYS A 79 18.78 -4.33 13.51
CA LYS A 79 17.37 -4.62 13.81
C LYS A 79 16.53 -4.96 12.56
N THR A 80 17.14 -5.02 11.39
CA THR A 80 16.43 -5.45 10.16
C THR A 80 16.16 -6.95 10.24
N GLU A 81 14.91 -7.33 10.08
CA GLU A 81 14.46 -8.74 10.05
C GLU A 81 14.90 -9.43 8.75
N ALA A 82 14.76 -10.75 8.71
CA ALA A 82 15.13 -11.52 7.53
C ALA A 82 14.23 -11.14 6.33
N SER A 83 14.82 -10.96 5.16
CA SER A 83 14.09 -10.80 3.90
C SER A 83 13.50 -12.12 3.42
N ASP A 84 12.48 -12.06 2.59
CA ASP A 84 11.84 -13.21 1.93
C ASP A 84 12.08 -13.16 0.41
N PRO A 85 13.13 -13.83 -0.11
CA PRO A 85 13.45 -13.77 -1.55
C PRO A 85 12.34 -14.30 -2.46
N LYS A 86 11.48 -15.21 -1.97
CA LYS A 86 10.35 -15.73 -2.76
C LYS A 86 9.27 -14.65 -2.90
N ARG A 87 8.97 -13.96 -1.80
CA ARG A 87 8.04 -12.84 -1.81
C ARG A 87 8.57 -11.71 -2.68
N ASP A 88 9.83 -11.34 -2.54
CA ASP A 88 10.50 -10.33 -3.34
C ASP A 88 10.38 -10.59 -4.84
N THR A 89 10.65 -11.84 -5.27
CA THR A 89 10.55 -12.22 -6.69
C THR A 89 9.14 -12.06 -7.24
N VAL A 90 8.13 -12.49 -6.49
CA VAL A 90 6.73 -12.38 -6.92
C VAL A 90 6.26 -10.93 -6.93
N ASP A 91 6.64 -10.12 -5.92
CA ASP A 91 6.31 -8.70 -5.89
C ASP A 91 6.92 -7.93 -7.06
N GLU A 92 8.16 -8.25 -7.45
CA GLU A 92 8.80 -7.64 -8.64
C GLU A 92 8.05 -7.99 -9.93
N LEU A 93 7.62 -9.23 -10.12
CA LEU A 93 6.83 -9.63 -11.28
C LEU A 93 5.47 -8.92 -11.31
N LEU A 94 4.79 -8.83 -10.16
CA LEU A 94 3.52 -8.12 -10.02
C LEU A 94 3.66 -6.62 -10.34
N LEU A 95 4.68 -5.97 -9.78
CA LEU A 95 4.94 -4.56 -10.02
C LEU A 95 5.35 -4.30 -11.47
N GLN A 96 6.21 -5.15 -12.06
CA GLN A 96 6.58 -5.03 -13.45
C GLN A 96 5.38 -5.10 -14.39
N ASP A 97 4.51 -6.09 -14.20
CA ASP A 97 3.28 -6.24 -14.99
C ASP A 97 2.33 -5.06 -14.77
N ALA A 98 2.11 -4.66 -13.51
CA ALA A 98 1.22 -3.56 -13.18
C ALA A 98 1.66 -2.23 -13.79
N TYR A 99 2.94 -1.90 -13.75
CA TYR A 99 3.46 -0.69 -14.39
C TYR A 99 3.43 -0.76 -15.91
N ASN A 100 3.73 -1.92 -16.49
CA ASN A 100 3.71 -2.11 -17.96
C ASN A 100 2.29 -2.03 -18.53
N MET A 101 1.31 -2.57 -17.81
CA MET A 101 -0.07 -2.66 -18.26
C MET A 101 -0.97 -1.55 -17.69
N GLY A 102 -0.44 -0.68 -16.83
CA GLY A 102 -1.22 0.34 -16.11
C GLY A 102 -2.27 -0.25 -15.17
N LYS A 103 -2.03 -1.44 -14.59
CA LYS A 103 -2.96 -2.05 -13.64
C LYS A 103 -2.92 -1.32 -12.30
N PRO A 104 -4.06 -1.07 -11.64
CA PRO A 104 -4.13 -0.47 -10.32
C PRO A 104 -3.28 -1.19 -9.28
N ILE A 105 -2.64 -0.43 -8.39
CA ILE A 105 -1.79 -0.93 -7.31
C ILE A 105 -2.27 -0.37 -5.97
N LEU A 106 -2.51 -1.26 -5.01
CA LEU A 106 -2.65 -0.92 -3.58
C LEU A 106 -1.54 -1.61 -2.79
N GLY A 107 -0.67 -0.82 -2.13
CA GLY A 107 0.36 -1.33 -1.22
C GLY A 107 -0.05 -1.14 0.25
N ILE A 108 0.13 -2.16 1.10
CA ILE A 108 -0.19 -2.10 2.53
C ILE A 108 1.04 -2.51 3.34
N CYS A 109 1.51 -1.63 4.23
CA CYS A 109 2.65 -1.84 5.12
C CYS A 109 3.92 -2.25 4.35
N TYR A 110 4.33 -3.51 4.38
CA TYR A 110 5.41 -4.02 3.53
C TYR A 110 5.17 -3.72 2.05
N GLY A 111 3.91 -3.77 1.59
CA GLY A 111 3.55 -3.44 0.21
C GLY A 111 3.88 -2.00 -0.19
N LEU A 112 3.77 -1.02 0.72
CA LEU A 112 4.25 0.35 0.51
C LEU A 112 5.77 0.38 0.39
N GLN A 113 6.45 -0.34 1.27
CA GLN A 113 7.92 -0.35 1.36
C GLN A 113 8.56 -0.95 0.11
N ILE A 114 8.10 -2.12 -0.33
CA ILE A 114 8.61 -2.76 -1.54
C ILE A 114 8.27 -1.97 -2.81
N LEU A 115 7.08 -1.34 -2.88
CA LEU A 115 6.72 -0.43 -3.97
C LEU A 115 7.69 0.75 -4.06
N ASN A 116 7.99 1.40 -2.92
CA ASN A 116 8.94 2.51 -2.87
C ASN A 116 10.33 2.09 -3.36
N VAL A 117 10.83 0.96 -2.87
CA VAL A 117 12.15 0.42 -3.28
C VAL A 117 12.16 -0.01 -4.75
N TYR A 118 11.10 -0.64 -5.24
CA TYR A 118 10.97 -0.98 -6.66
C TYR A 118 11.05 0.26 -7.56
N ARG A 119 10.59 1.40 -7.08
CA ARG A 119 10.67 2.71 -7.76
C ARG A 119 11.97 3.47 -7.47
N SER A 120 13.00 2.79 -6.97
CA SER A 120 14.33 3.35 -6.64
C SER A 120 14.36 4.24 -5.39
N GLY A 121 13.38 4.15 -4.53
CA GLY A 121 13.37 4.80 -3.21
C GLY A 121 14.18 4.00 -2.18
N THR A 122 14.32 4.56 -0.98
CA THR A 122 15.02 3.95 0.16
C THR A 122 14.10 3.78 1.38
N LEU A 123 14.57 3.05 2.39
CA LEU A 123 13.82 2.83 3.63
C LEU A 123 14.62 3.26 4.86
N VAL A 124 13.91 3.80 5.85
CA VAL A 124 14.33 3.77 7.25
C VAL A 124 14.20 2.34 7.73
N GLN A 125 15.33 1.66 7.93
CA GLN A 125 15.37 0.24 8.28
C GLN A 125 14.91 -0.05 9.71
N HIS A 126 14.91 0.95 10.58
CA HIS A 126 14.36 0.87 11.93
C HIS A 126 14.00 2.27 12.41
N ILE A 127 12.73 2.44 12.75
CA ILE A 127 12.21 3.70 13.28
C ILE A 127 12.65 3.84 14.74
N GLU A 128 13.33 4.95 15.05
CA GLU A 128 13.64 5.37 16.40
C GLU A 128 12.77 6.58 16.75
N SER A 129 11.62 6.33 17.36
CA SER A 129 10.62 7.34 17.69
C SER A 129 10.02 7.10 19.07
N ALA A 130 9.49 8.15 19.68
CA ALA A 130 8.64 8.04 20.87
C ALA A 130 7.24 7.52 20.55
N ILE A 131 6.83 7.62 19.27
CA ILE A 131 5.56 7.10 18.76
C ILE A 131 5.70 5.60 18.50
N ASN A 132 4.72 4.83 18.98
CA ASN A 132 4.76 3.38 18.83
C ASN A 132 4.16 2.93 17.49
N HIS A 133 4.97 2.94 16.43
CA HIS A 133 4.60 2.39 15.12
C HIS A 133 4.49 0.86 15.10
N ALA A 134 5.09 0.18 16.06
CA ALA A 134 5.05 -1.28 16.23
C ALA A 134 4.02 -1.72 17.29
N ALA A 135 2.89 -1.00 17.43
CA ALA A 135 1.87 -1.25 18.46
C ALA A 135 1.24 -2.64 18.36
N GLY A 136 1.22 -3.22 17.15
CA GLY A 136 0.76 -4.57 16.92
C GLY A 136 -0.75 -4.68 16.61
N ARG A 137 -1.12 -5.87 16.12
CA ARG A 137 -2.44 -6.14 15.55
C ARG A 137 -3.63 -6.01 16.52
N LYS A 138 -3.39 -6.02 17.83
CA LYS A 138 -4.44 -5.93 18.85
C LYS A 138 -4.77 -4.48 19.24
N VAL A 139 -3.99 -3.52 18.76
CA VAL A 139 -4.17 -2.11 19.05
C VAL A 139 -4.91 -1.48 17.87
N PRO A 140 -6.20 -1.13 18.03
CA PRO A 140 -7.02 -0.61 16.92
C PRO A 140 -6.63 0.82 16.53
N VAL A 141 -6.14 1.61 17.49
CA VAL A 141 -5.64 2.98 17.27
C VAL A 141 -4.26 3.10 17.91
N ALA A 142 -3.23 3.31 17.10
CA ALA A 142 -1.86 3.43 17.54
C ALA A 142 -1.38 4.88 17.58
N HIS A 143 -1.63 5.63 16.52
CA HIS A 143 -1.26 7.04 16.40
C HIS A 143 -2.16 7.77 15.37
N THR A 144 -1.89 9.05 15.20
CA THR A 144 -2.54 9.90 14.20
C THR A 144 -1.69 9.96 12.93
N VAL A 145 -2.36 10.04 11.78
CA VAL A 145 -1.75 10.30 10.48
C VAL A 145 -2.43 11.50 9.86
N GLU A 146 -1.67 12.45 9.33
CA GLU A 146 -2.19 13.60 8.59
C GLU A 146 -2.14 13.32 7.09
N ILE A 147 -3.32 13.32 6.44
CA ILE A 147 -3.49 13.12 5.00
C ILE A 147 -3.58 14.48 4.31
N GLU A 148 -2.78 14.68 3.26
CA GLU A 148 -2.74 15.89 2.45
C GLU A 148 -4.07 16.08 1.68
N LEU A 149 -4.71 17.25 1.85
CA LEU A 149 -5.92 17.60 1.09
C LEU A 149 -5.60 17.76 -0.41
N GLY A 150 -6.52 17.24 -1.23
CA GLY A 150 -6.35 17.21 -2.68
C GLY A 150 -5.49 16.02 -3.15
N SER A 151 -5.08 15.14 -2.25
CA SER A 151 -4.53 13.83 -2.59
C SER A 151 -5.65 12.87 -3.00
N LYS A 152 -5.33 11.88 -3.82
CA LYS A 152 -6.24 10.78 -4.18
C LYS A 152 -6.72 10.03 -2.92
N LEU A 153 -5.84 9.84 -1.94
CA LEU A 153 -6.19 9.20 -0.67
C LEU A 153 -7.23 10.00 0.12
N ALA A 154 -7.11 11.34 0.16
CA ALA A 154 -8.12 12.20 0.80
C ALA A 154 -9.47 12.11 0.07
N GLU A 155 -9.47 12.10 -1.27
CA GLU A 155 -10.67 11.91 -2.08
C GLU A 155 -11.33 10.54 -1.81
N ILE A 156 -10.55 9.46 -1.83
CA ILE A 156 -10.98 8.09 -1.56
C ILE A 156 -11.65 7.98 -0.19
N THR A 157 -11.03 8.56 0.82
CA THR A 157 -11.53 8.50 2.20
C THR A 157 -12.65 9.50 2.48
N GLY A 158 -13.04 10.30 1.49
CA GLY A 158 -14.10 11.31 1.63
C GLY A 158 -13.72 12.50 2.51
N LEU A 159 -12.43 12.70 2.76
CA LEU A 159 -11.93 13.79 3.57
C LEU A 159 -11.95 15.09 2.77
N SER A 160 -12.70 16.07 3.24
CA SER A 160 -12.82 17.37 2.58
C SER A 160 -12.60 18.53 3.55
N SER A 161 -12.12 19.65 3.01
CA SER A 161 -11.90 20.88 3.80
C SER A 161 -13.17 21.45 4.45
N SER A 162 -14.35 21.07 3.96
CA SER A 162 -15.64 21.51 4.55
C SER A 162 -15.96 20.84 5.89
N GLN A 163 -15.33 19.71 6.19
CA GLN A 163 -15.53 18.97 7.45
C GLN A 163 -14.67 19.51 8.59
N PHE A 164 -13.66 20.33 8.30
CA PHE A 164 -12.74 20.87 9.27
C PHE A 164 -12.63 22.39 9.11
N PRO A 165 -13.00 23.19 10.14
CA PRO A 165 -12.88 24.65 10.11
C PRO A 165 -11.42 25.07 9.88
N ALA A 166 -11.23 26.18 9.16
CA ALA A 166 -9.91 26.69 8.77
C ALA A 166 -8.95 26.96 9.95
N GLU A 167 -9.45 27.02 11.19
CA GLU A 167 -8.69 27.25 12.41
C GLU A 167 -8.02 26.00 12.99
N ALA A 168 -8.44 24.80 12.59
CA ALA A 168 -7.88 23.53 13.08
C ALA A 168 -6.61 23.06 12.34
N SER A 169 -6.20 23.75 11.29
CA SER A 169 -5.14 23.33 10.36
C SER A 169 -3.80 24.08 10.48
N LEU A 170 -3.53 24.72 11.63
CA LEU A 170 -2.21 25.27 11.91
C LEU A 170 -1.39 24.25 12.72
N GLY A 171 -0.87 23.23 12.04
CA GLY A 171 0.15 22.34 12.59
C GLY A 171 1.40 23.13 12.98
N THR A 172 1.91 22.88 14.17
CA THR A 172 3.09 23.56 14.78
C THR A 172 4.43 23.11 14.18
N ALA A 173 4.53 22.86 12.89
CA ALA A 173 5.77 22.53 12.21
C ALA A 173 6.23 23.67 11.30
N GLY A 174 7.41 24.16 11.61
CA GLY A 174 8.34 25.10 10.94
C GLY A 174 7.87 25.88 9.71
N LYS A 175 8.05 27.19 9.78
CA LYS A 175 7.83 28.20 8.76
C LYS A 175 8.70 27.96 7.52
N ASP A 176 8.32 27.14 6.56
CA ASP A 176 8.91 27.22 5.20
C ASP A 176 8.37 26.17 4.18
N LEU A 177 7.17 25.60 4.40
CA LEU A 177 6.45 24.96 3.30
C LEU A 177 5.07 25.62 3.19
N ALA A 178 4.65 25.93 1.97
CA ALA A 178 3.28 26.34 1.68
C ALA A 178 2.35 25.37 2.39
N SER A 179 1.57 25.84 3.37
CA SER A 179 0.79 25.00 4.26
C SER A 179 -0.23 24.19 3.46
N THR A 180 0.17 23.00 3.02
CA THR A 180 -0.76 21.99 2.52
C THR A 180 -1.70 21.69 3.66
N ARG A 181 -2.99 21.94 3.47
CA ARG A 181 -3.98 21.56 4.48
C ARG A 181 -3.98 20.05 4.57
N ALA A 182 -3.82 19.51 5.77
CA ALA A 182 -3.87 18.09 6.05
C ALA A 182 -4.99 17.77 7.02
N ILE A 183 -5.52 16.57 6.94
CA ILE A 183 -6.61 16.10 7.81
C ILE A 183 -6.11 14.92 8.63
N PRO A 184 -6.26 14.99 9.97
CA PRO A 184 -5.86 13.90 10.86
C PRO A 184 -6.87 12.76 10.83
N ILE A 185 -6.36 11.53 10.75
CA ILE A 185 -7.11 10.29 11.01
C ILE A 185 -6.36 9.44 12.02
N SER A 186 -7.09 8.63 12.78
CA SER A 186 -6.50 7.65 13.68
C SER A 186 -6.31 6.32 12.97
N VAL A 187 -5.13 5.70 13.11
CA VAL A 187 -4.79 4.45 12.43
C VAL A 187 -4.22 3.39 13.39
N ASN A 188 -4.38 2.12 13.03
CA ASN A 188 -3.61 1.04 13.64
C ASN A 188 -2.18 1.04 13.08
N SER A 189 -1.23 0.38 13.75
CA SER A 189 0.15 0.36 13.29
C SER A 189 0.89 -0.90 13.74
N SER A 190 1.71 -1.47 12.85
CA SER A 190 2.49 -2.69 13.11
C SER A 190 3.73 -2.74 12.23
N HIS A 191 4.51 -1.66 12.17
CA HIS A 191 5.73 -1.59 11.37
C HIS A 191 6.87 -0.97 12.17
N HIS A 192 8.10 -1.34 11.85
CA HIS A 192 9.32 -0.74 12.40
C HIS A 192 10.21 -0.16 11.30
N GLN A 193 9.80 -0.28 10.05
CA GLN A 193 10.41 0.35 8.88
C GLN A 193 9.42 1.34 8.24
N SER A 194 9.93 2.29 7.45
CA SER A 194 9.14 3.26 6.70
C SER A 194 9.87 3.64 5.42
N ALA A 195 9.16 4.20 4.44
CA ALA A 195 9.81 4.89 3.32
C ALA A 195 10.66 6.06 3.83
N ASP A 196 11.78 6.31 3.13
CA ASP A 196 12.73 7.42 3.40
C ASP A 196 12.83 8.33 2.18
N LEU A 197 13.75 8.09 1.26
CA LEU A 197 13.72 8.75 -0.05
C LEU A 197 12.64 8.12 -0.91
N ILE A 198 11.84 8.96 -1.55
CA ILE A 198 10.71 8.50 -2.34
C ILE A 198 11.14 8.12 -3.75
N GLY A 199 10.64 6.98 -4.19
CA GLY A 199 10.93 6.42 -5.51
C GLY A 199 10.29 7.22 -6.66
N ASP A 200 10.83 7.01 -7.85
CA ASP A 200 10.42 7.70 -9.08
C ASP A 200 8.93 7.51 -9.38
N GLY A 201 8.24 8.61 -9.65
CA GLY A 201 6.82 8.61 -9.98
C GLY A 201 5.89 8.39 -8.77
N LEU A 202 6.41 8.49 -7.54
CA LEU A 202 5.66 8.50 -6.30
C LEU A 202 5.72 9.86 -5.61
N LYS A 203 4.75 10.17 -4.78
CA LYS A 203 4.71 11.35 -3.89
C LYS A 203 4.19 10.97 -2.51
N ILE A 204 4.62 11.72 -1.50
CA ILE A 204 4.12 11.58 -0.14
C ILE A 204 2.76 12.27 -0.04
N VAL A 205 1.79 11.61 0.60
CA VAL A 205 0.46 12.17 0.81
C VAL A 205 -0.04 12.02 2.25
N ALA A 206 0.72 11.30 3.10
CA ALA A 206 0.44 11.27 4.53
C ALA A 206 1.69 11.06 5.37
N ARG A 207 1.68 11.65 6.57
CA ARG A 207 2.74 11.51 7.58
C ARG A 207 2.15 11.42 8.99
N CYS A 208 2.88 10.79 9.88
CA CYS A 208 2.68 10.96 11.32
C CYS A 208 3.13 12.38 11.71
N PRO A 209 2.24 13.23 12.29
CA PRO A 209 2.60 14.63 12.58
C PRO A 209 3.64 14.79 13.69
N GLU A 210 3.75 13.82 14.60
CA GLU A 210 4.62 13.90 15.77
C GLU A 210 6.10 13.64 15.43
N ASP A 211 6.40 12.79 14.45
CA ASP A 211 7.77 12.39 14.11
C ASP A 211 8.11 12.47 12.62
N GLY A 212 7.12 12.79 11.78
CA GLY A 212 7.30 12.96 10.35
C GLY A 212 7.44 11.67 9.55
N ILE A 213 7.24 10.50 10.18
CA ILE A 213 7.29 9.21 9.50
C ILE A 213 6.27 9.17 8.36
N ILE A 214 6.70 8.68 7.21
CA ILE A 214 5.87 8.59 6.01
C ILE A 214 4.87 7.45 6.19
N GLU A 215 3.59 7.78 6.01
CA GLU A 215 2.47 6.88 6.25
C GLU A 215 1.68 6.57 4.98
N ALA A 216 1.77 7.39 3.93
CA ALA A 216 1.17 7.03 2.63
C ALA A 216 1.90 7.65 1.45
N LEU A 217 1.85 6.91 0.34
CA LEU A 217 2.38 7.30 -0.96
C LEU A 217 1.30 7.16 -2.03
N GLU A 218 1.39 8.00 -3.07
CA GLU A 218 0.60 7.91 -4.29
C GLU A 218 1.46 7.99 -5.54
N GLY A 219 0.97 7.42 -6.63
CA GLY A 219 1.53 7.66 -7.96
C GLY A 219 1.31 9.10 -8.43
N THR A 220 2.29 9.65 -9.14
CA THR A 220 2.19 11.00 -9.72
C THR A 220 1.44 11.04 -11.05
N SER A 221 1.28 9.89 -11.73
CA SER A 221 0.49 9.79 -12.95
C SER A 221 -1.02 9.83 -12.65
N PRO A 222 -1.78 10.73 -13.29
CA PRO A 222 -3.24 10.78 -13.10
C PRO A 222 -3.95 9.54 -13.67
N ASP A 223 -3.39 8.92 -14.71
CA ASP A 223 -4.00 7.82 -15.45
C ASP A 223 -3.65 6.44 -14.88
N HIS A 224 -2.86 6.39 -13.81
CA HIS A 224 -2.49 5.14 -13.15
C HIS A 224 -2.84 5.20 -11.66
N PHE A 225 -3.75 4.33 -11.24
CA PHE A 225 -4.10 4.22 -9.83
C PHE A 225 -2.97 3.53 -9.07
N VAL A 226 -2.24 4.29 -8.26
CA VAL A 226 -1.22 3.79 -7.33
C VAL A 226 -1.44 4.47 -6.01
N VAL A 227 -1.79 3.70 -4.99
CA VAL A 227 -1.98 4.14 -3.60
C VAL A 227 -1.29 3.15 -2.68
N ALA A 228 -0.57 3.64 -1.69
CA ALA A 228 0.04 2.78 -0.70
C ALA A 228 -0.03 3.43 0.69
N VAL A 229 -0.37 2.61 1.70
CA VAL A 229 -0.52 3.04 3.09
C VAL A 229 0.35 2.18 4.01
N GLN A 230 0.90 2.79 5.06
CA GLN A 230 1.80 2.11 5.99
C GLN A 230 1.04 1.37 7.10
N TRP A 231 -0.16 1.84 7.45
CA TRP A 231 -1.06 1.14 8.38
C TRP A 231 -1.78 -0.04 7.72
N HIS A 232 -2.67 -0.69 8.46
CA HIS A 232 -3.36 -1.92 8.04
C HIS A 232 -4.87 -1.72 7.94
N PRO A 233 -5.41 -1.17 6.83
CA PRO A 233 -6.85 -0.97 6.66
C PRO A 233 -7.63 -2.30 6.60
N GLU A 234 -7.01 -3.40 6.18
CA GLU A 234 -7.65 -4.73 6.15
C GLU A 234 -8.11 -5.21 7.53
N ARG A 235 -7.57 -4.65 8.60
CA ARG A 235 -7.92 -5.02 9.98
C ARG A 235 -9.16 -4.31 10.52
N SER A 236 -9.60 -3.26 9.85
CA SER A 236 -10.70 -2.38 10.30
C SER A 236 -11.83 -2.24 9.28
N VAL A 237 -11.85 -3.01 8.20
CA VAL A 237 -12.91 -2.95 7.17
C VAL A 237 -14.31 -3.22 7.71
N ASP A 238 -14.45 -3.91 8.83
CA ASP A 238 -15.77 -4.18 9.42
C ASP A 238 -16.36 -2.94 10.12
N ASP A 239 -15.52 -2.09 10.68
CA ASP A 239 -15.94 -1.00 11.57
C ASP A 239 -15.60 0.41 11.04
N ASP A 240 -14.67 0.52 10.06
CA ASP A 240 -14.15 1.80 9.58
C ASP A 240 -14.43 2.03 8.08
N GLU A 241 -15.15 3.13 7.79
CA GLU A 241 -15.53 3.48 6.43
C GLU A 241 -14.33 3.93 5.58
N HIS A 242 -13.33 4.60 6.17
CA HIS A 242 -12.12 5.00 5.44
C HIS A 242 -11.34 3.77 4.96
N SER A 243 -11.25 2.73 5.80
CA SER A 243 -10.65 1.46 5.43
C SER A 243 -11.40 0.77 4.28
N ARG A 244 -12.75 0.73 4.34
CA ARG A 244 -13.56 0.19 3.24
C ARG A 244 -13.38 0.97 1.94
N ALA A 245 -13.31 2.29 2.03
CA ALA A 245 -13.17 3.16 0.86
C ALA A 245 -11.87 2.91 0.08
N ILE A 246 -10.76 2.61 0.77
CA ILE A 246 -9.47 2.27 0.14
C ILE A 246 -9.60 1.03 -0.76
N PHE A 247 -10.21 -0.04 -0.25
CA PHE A 247 -10.41 -1.26 -1.05
C PHE A 247 -11.42 -1.08 -2.17
N ARG A 248 -12.48 -0.30 -1.93
CA ARG A 248 -13.48 0.05 -2.94
C ARG A 248 -12.83 0.79 -4.11
N ALA A 249 -11.99 1.77 -3.84
CA ALA A 249 -11.30 2.52 -4.88
C ALA A 249 -10.36 1.63 -5.72
N LEU A 250 -9.67 0.66 -5.11
CA LEU A 250 -8.88 -0.33 -5.85
C LEU A 250 -9.76 -1.14 -6.79
N VAL A 251 -10.90 -1.65 -6.29
CA VAL A 251 -11.81 -2.51 -7.08
C VAL A 251 -12.46 -1.71 -8.21
N GLU A 252 -12.90 -0.48 -7.96
CA GLU A 252 -13.45 0.42 -8.99
C GLU A 252 -12.42 0.71 -10.10
N ALA A 253 -11.18 1.03 -9.74
CA ALA A 253 -10.09 1.21 -10.71
C ALA A 253 -9.80 -0.08 -11.50
N ALA A 254 -9.87 -1.25 -10.84
CA ALA A 254 -9.70 -2.54 -11.49
C ALA A 254 -10.84 -2.84 -12.49
N GLU A 255 -12.08 -2.45 -12.18
CA GLU A 255 -13.22 -2.58 -13.11
C GLU A 255 -13.05 -1.71 -14.36
N GLU A 256 -12.53 -0.50 -14.20
CA GLU A 256 -12.21 0.38 -15.33
C GLU A 256 -11.13 -0.26 -16.20
N LYS A 257 -10.05 -0.72 -15.58
CA LYS A 257 -8.93 -1.37 -16.28
C LYS A 257 -9.36 -2.65 -17.01
N HIS A 258 -10.20 -3.46 -16.39
CA HIS A 258 -10.77 -4.66 -17.02
C HIS A 258 -11.55 -4.32 -18.31
N ARG A 259 -12.32 -3.22 -18.31
CA ARG A 259 -13.06 -2.76 -19.49
C ARG A 259 -12.13 -2.28 -20.60
N GLU A 260 -11.07 -1.55 -20.26
CA GLU A 260 -10.06 -1.09 -21.22
C GLU A 260 -9.37 -2.26 -21.91
N LEU A 261 -8.84 -3.21 -21.12
CA LEU A 261 -8.13 -4.38 -21.63
C LEU A 261 -9.02 -5.23 -22.57
N LYS A 262 -10.31 -5.40 -22.24
CA LYS A 262 -11.24 -6.13 -23.12
C LYS A 262 -11.57 -5.35 -24.39
N GLY A 263 -11.76 -4.02 -24.30
CA GLY A 263 -12.02 -3.17 -25.46
C GLY A 263 -10.85 -3.12 -26.44
N GLU A 264 -9.61 -3.18 -25.97
CA GLU A 264 -8.43 -3.28 -26.82
C GLU A 264 -8.35 -4.63 -27.54
N PHE A 265 -8.71 -5.75 -26.88
CA PHE A 265 -8.76 -7.06 -27.51
C PHE A 265 -9.88 -7.17 -28.56
N GLU A 266 -11.04 -6.57 -28.37
CA GLU A 266 -12.14 -6.56 -29.33
C GLU A 266 -11.82 -5.71 -30.58
N GLN A 267 -10.99 -4.68 -30.46
CA GLN A 267 -10.54 -3.85 -31.61
C GLN A 267 -9.37 -4.47 -32.38
N ALA A 268 -8.65 -5.43 -31.80
CA ALA A 268 -7.52 -6.11 -32.42
C ALA A 268 -7.90 -7.39 -33.20
N LEU A 269 -9.16 -7.83 -33.14
CA LEU A 269 -9.75 -8.94 -33.87
C LEU A 269 -10.57 -8.44 -35.05
#